data_cb95eaf14a5d66ac59f798ebc355c3f8
#
_entry.id   cb95eaf14a5d66ac59f798ebc355c3f8
#
_cell.length_a   1.000
_cell.length_b   1.000
_cell.length_c   1.000
_cell.angle_alpha   90.00
_cell.angle_beta   90.00
_cell.angle_gamma   90.00
#
_symmetry.space_group_name_H-M   'P 1'
#
loop_
_entity.id
_entity.type
_entity.pdbx_description
1 polymer ?
#
loop_
_entity_poly.entity_id
_entity_poly.type
_entity_poly.pdbx_seq_one_letter_code
_entity_poly.pdbx_strand_id
1 'polypeptide(L)'
;MSELFLGIDLGTSGLKLAAVSSDGAVVAEAEASYAVERPGPGRAEISPEKWEAALKTLLSELGDLRFAAVGIDGQMHGLVLVDGQGNPCRPAMLWPDRRAEAELAAWRDLTPDQRLRLANPLTAGMAGPMLKWVQNHEPDVLSRATAALQPKDYLRTRLGGPIVAERSDASATLLWDVPGDG
;
A
#
# COMPACT_ATOMS: atom_id res chain seq x y z
N MET A 1 -0.28 9.33 33.63
CA MET A 1 -0.57 9.83 32.26
C MET A 1 -1.25 8.68 31.52
N SER A 2 -2.36 8.91 30.86
CA SER A 2 -3.00 7.90 30.00
C SER A 2 -2.05 7.50 28.87
N GLU A 3 -2.02 6.22 28.50
CA GLU A 3 -1.25 5.75 27.35
C GLU A 3 -1.82 6.38 26.08
N LEU A 4 -0.93 6.71 25.12
CA LEU A 4 -1.32 7.23 23.81
C LEU A 4 -1.05 6.18 22.74
N PHE A 5 -1.93 6.16 21.75
CA PHE A 5 -1.84 5.34 20.56
C PHE A 5 -1.81 6.23 19.33
N LEU A 6 -0.99 5.88 18.33
CA LEU A 6 -0.93 6.60 17.07
C LEU A 6 -1.71 5.84 16.00
N GLY A 7 -2.74 6.48 15.42
CA GLY A 7 -3.39 6.06 14.19
C GLY A 7 -2.75 6.76 12.99
N ILE A 8 -2.47 6.01 11.92
CA ILE A 8 -1.95 6.51 10.64
C ILE A 8 -2.91 6.05 9.55
N ASP A 9 -3.46 6.98 8.77
CA ASP A 9 -4.27 6.71 7.57
C ASP A 9 -3.52 7.22 6.34
N LEU A 10 -3.03 6.29 5.53
CA LEU A 10 -2.35 6.55 4.26
C LEU A 10 -3.38 6.59 3.12
N GLY A 11 -4.06 7.71 2.93
CA GLY A 11 -5.03 7.89 1.86
C GLY A 11 -4.39 8.06 0.48
N THR A 12 -5.21 8.10 -0.57
CA THR A 12 -4.74 8.28 -1.97
C THR A 12 -4.16 9.68 -2.21
N SER A 13 -4.71 10.71 -1.55
CA SER A 13 -4.35 12.11 -1.76
C SER A 13 -3.81 12.82 -0.51
N GLY A 14 -3.60 12.10 0.57
CA GLY A 14 -3.10 12.67 1.82
C GLY A 14 -2.84 11.60 2.87
N LEU A 15 -2.04 11.99 3.86
CA LEU A 15 -1.71 11.21 5.05
C LEU A 15 -2.31 11.92 6.26
N LYS A 16 -2.94 11.16 7.15
CA LYS A 16 -3.48 11.66 8.42
C LYS A 16 -2.89 10.91 9.59
N LEU A 17 -2.63 11.63 10.66
CA LEU A 17 -2.23 11.09 11.95
C LEU A 17 -3.23 11.51 13.02
N ALA A 18 -3.52 10.60 13.95
CA ALA A 18 -4.30 10.87 15.14
C ALA A 18 -3.62 10.26 16.37
N ALA A 19 -3.33 11.08 17.38
CA ALA A 19 -2.92 10.63 18.70
C ALA A 19 -4.16 10.44 19.57
N VAL A 20 -4.41 9.21 20.03
CA VAL A 20 -5.60 8.84 20.78
C VAL A 20 -5.20 8.30 22.15
N SER A 21 -5.84 8.79 23.21
CA SER A 21 -5.62 8.29 24.57
C SER A 21 -6.41 6.99 24.84
N SER A 22 -6.01 6.26 25.88
CA SER A 22 -6.61 4.96 26.25
C SER A 22 -8.11 5.02 26.58
N ASP A 23 -8.66 6.20 26.86
CA ASP A 23 -10.09 6.44 27.04
C ASP A 23 -10.84 6.83 25.75
N GLY A 24 -10.14 6.84 24.60
CA GLY A 24 -10.70 7.12 23.28
C GLY A 24 -10.72 8.60 22.89
N ALA A 25 -10.15 9.50 23.69
CA ALA A 25 -10.10 10.92 23.35
C ALA A 25 -8.98 11.18 22.30
N VAL A 26 -9.30 11.94 21.25
CA VAL A 26 -8.29 12.45 20.30
C VAL A 26 -7.53 13.59 20.97
N VAL A 27 -6.22 13.43 21.12
CA VAL A 27 -5.33 14.38 21.82
C VAL A 27 -4.67 15.35 20.86
N ALA A 28 -4.30 14.86 19.67
CA ALA A 28 -3.73 15.65 18.59
C ALA A 28 -4.01 14.99 17.24
N GLU A 29 -4.08 15.81 16.20
CA GLU A 29 -4.25 15.38 14.81
C GLU A 29 -3.32 16.20 13.92
N ALA A 30 -2.86 15.59 12.84
CA ALA A 30 -2.09 16.27 11.81
C ALA A 30 -2.42 15.65 10.44
N GLU A 31 -2.41 16.47 9.38
CA GLU A 31 -2.66 15.98 8.02
C GLU A 31 -1.78 16.68 6.98
N ALA A 32 -1.40 15.95 5.95
CA ALA A 32 -0.67 16.48 4.80
C ALA A 32 -1.26 15.93 3.50
N SER A 33 -1.43 16.80 2.53
CA SER A 33 -1.90 16.43 1.19
C SER A 33 -0.72 16.23 0.23
N TYR A 34 -0.89 15.33 -0.74
CA TYR A 34 0.05 15.13 -1.85
C TYR A 34 -0.70 14.82 -3.15
N ALA A 35 -0.05 15.12 -4.26
CA ALA A 35 -0.63 14.87 -5.58
C ALA A 35 -0.27 13.48 -6.09
N VAL A 36 -1.26 12.78 -6.65
CA VAL A 36 -1.07 11.60 -7.48
C VAL A 36 -0.57 12.05 -8.85
N GLU A 37 0.51 11.45 -9.32
CA GLU A 37 1.07 11.70 -10.63
C GLU A 37 0.33 10.87 -11.70
N ARG A 38 0.11 11.49 -12.86
CA ARG A 38 -0.55 10.85 -13.99
C ARG A 38 0.35 10.94 -15.23
N PRO A 39 1.42 10.12 -15.31
CA PRO A 39 2.45 10.22 -16.37
C PRO A 39 1.95 9.80 -17.75
N GLY A 40 0.70 9.45 -17.90
CA GLY A 40 0.07 9.09 -19.16
C GLY A 40 -1.37 8.60 -18.99
N PRO A 41 -2.08 8.33 -20.08
CA PRO A 41 -3.45 7.85 -20.03
C PRO A 41 -3.59 6.58 -19.16
N GLY A 42 -4.55 6.58 -18.26
CA GLY A 42 -4.82 5.45 -17.37
C GLY A 42 -3.75 5.18 -16.32
N ARG A 43 -2.74 6.02 -16.18
CA ARG A 43 -1.68 5.85 -15.17
C ARG A 43 -1.97 6.68 -13.92
N ALA A 44 -1.66 6.09 -12.77
CA ALA A 44 -1.76 6.75 -11.47
C ALA A 44 -0.62 6.25 -10.56
N GLU A 45 0.34 7.11 -10.31
CA GLU A 45 1.57 6.80 -9.58
C GLU A 45 1.85 7.82 -8.49
N ILE A 46 2.68 7.41 -7.54
CA ILE A 46 3.28 8.32 -6.56
C ILE A 46 4.67 7.80 -6.17
N SER A 47 5.63 8.71 -6.01
CA SER A 47 6.91 8.36 -5.38
C SER A 47 6.68 8.04 -3.90
N PRO A 48 7.05 6.83 -3.41
CA PRO A 48 6.87 6.46 -2.00
C PRO A 48 7.59 7.38 -1.03
N GLU A 49 8.66 8.05 -1.46
CA GLU A 49 9.39 9.06 -0.67
C GLU A 49 8.51 10.26 -0.29
N LYS A 50 7.45 10.56 -1.06
CA LYS A 50 6.47 11.58 -0.70
C LYS A 50 5.68 11.19 0.55
N TRP A 51 5.34 9.92 0.69
CA TRP A 51 4.69 9.40 1.90
C TRP A 51 5.62 9.47 3.11
N GLU A 52 6.89 9.10 2.93
CA GLU A 52 7.90 9.20 4.00
C GLU A 52 8.11 10.64 4.45
N ALA A 53 8.22 11.57 3.51
CA ALA A 53 8.37 12.99 3.80
C ALA A 53 7.15 13.54 4.55
N ALA A 54 5.93 13.20 4.10
CA ALA A 54 4.70 13.58 4.76
C ALA A 54 4.65 13.01 6.19
N LEU A 55 4.92 11.72 6.36
CA LEU A 55 4.94 11.06 7.67
C LEU A 55 5.92 11.75 8.62
N LYS A 56 7.14 12.00 8.16
CA LYS A 56 8.17 12.69 8.97
C LYS A 56 7.73 14.09 9.40
N THR A 57 7.13 14.85 8.49
CA THR A 57 6.61 16.19 8.78
C THR A 57 5.52 16.11 9.86
N LEU A 58 4.52 15.25 9.66
CA LEU A 58 3.38 15.14 10.58
C LEU A 58 3.79 14.61 11.96
N LEU A 59 4.74 13.68 12.03
CA LEU A 59 5.30 13.24 13.32
C LEU A 59 6.00 14.38 14.05
N SER A 60 6.71 15.26 13.33
CA SER A 60 7.30 16.47 13.93
C SER A 60 6.25 17.43 14.47
N GLU A 61 5.10 17.56 13.80
CA GLU A 61 3.98 18.42 14.25
C GLU A 61 3.33 17.91 15.52
N LEU A 62 3.29 16.57 15.72
CA LEU A 62 2.80 15.97 16.97
C LEU A 62 3.76 16.17 18.14
N GLY A 63 5.00 16.63 17.91
CA GLY A 63 6.00 16.91 18.94
C GLY A 63 6.52 15.66 19.65
N ASP A 64 6.86 15.80 20.94
CA ASP A 64 7.50 14.75 21.73
C ASP A 64 6.51 13.73 22.35
N LEU A 65 5.35 13.52 21.70
CA LEU A 65 4.40 12.51 22.16
C LEU A 65 5.02 11.10 22.07
N ARG A 66 4.76 10.29 23.09
CA ARG A 66 5.21 8.89 23.14
C ARG A 66 4.00 7.97 23.00
N PHE A 67 4.10 7.01 22.10
CA PHE A 67 3.01 6.11 21.78
C PHE A 67 3.31 4.69 22.28
N ALA A 68 2.33 4.05 22.90
CA ALA A 68 2.41 2.65 23.34
C ALA A 68 2.29 1.70 22.17
N ALA A 69 1.52 2.08 21.13
CA ALA A 69 1.38 1.31 19.89
C ALA A 69 1.04 2.24 18.72
N VAL A 70 1.25 1.70 17.49
CA VAL A 70 0.92 2.35 16.22
C VAL A 70 0.01 1.44 15.43
N GLY A 71 -1.15 1.97 14.99
CA GLY A 71 -2.04 1.35 14.01
C GLY A 71 -1.88 2.06 12.67
N ILE A 72 -1.80 1.28 11.58
CA ILE A 72 -1.70 1.83 10.22
C ILE A 72 -2.81 1.26 9.38
N ASP A 73 -3.57 2.14 8.76
CA ASP A 73 -4.54 1.87 7.69
C ASP A 73 -4.16 2.66 6.45
N GLY A 74 -4.80 2.40 5.33
CA GLY A 74 -4.52 3.16 4.12
C GLY A 74 -5.35 2.77 2.92
N GLN A 75 -5.06 3.44 1.80
CA GLN A 75 -5.69 3.16 0.53
C GLN A 75 -5.56 1.69 0.15
N MET A 76 -6.65 1.11 -0.30
CA MET A 76 -6.70 -0.27 -0.78
C MET A 76 -5.84 -0.47 -2.03
N HIS A 77 -5.42 -1.71 -2.27
CA HIS A 77 -4.68 -2.14 -3.44
C HIS A 77 -3.37 -1.36 -3.65
N GLY A 78 -2.93 -1.24 -4.89
CA GLY A 78 -1.65 -0.61 -5.20
C GLY A 78 -0.47 -1.58 -5.15
N LEU A 79 0.65 -1.14 -5.66
CA LEU A 79 1.87 -1.93 -5.75
C LEU A 79 3.10 -1.06 -5.47
N VAL A 80 3.85 -1.41 -4.44
CA VAL A 80 5.16 -0.86 -4.11
C VAL A 80 6.18 -1.98 -4.23
N LEU A 81 7.10 -1.88 -5.18
CA LEU A 81 8.21 -2.83 -5.33
C LEU A 81 9.43 -2.29 -4.60
N VAL A 82 10.02 -3.11 -3.73
CA VAL A 82 11.20 -2.74 -2.95
C VAL A 82 12.36 -3.71 -3.18
N ASP A 83 13.57 -3.17 -3.12
CA ASP A 83 14.82 -3.95 -3.18
C ASP A 83 15.15 -4.60 -1.82
N GLY A 84 16.30 -5.31 -1.75
CA GLY A 84 16.77 -5.98 -0.54
C GLY A 84 17.12 -5.05 0.63
N GLN A 85 17.20 -3.75 0.40
CA GLN A 85 17.39 -2.72 1.41
C GLN A 85 16.08 -2.02 1.79
N GLY A 86 14.97 -2.40 1.16
CA GLY A 86 13.64 -1.79 1.37
C GLY A 86 13.44 -0.47 0.62
N ASN A 87 14.31 -0.13 -0.33
CA ASN A 87 14.14 1.06 -1.16
C ASN A 87 13.18 0.79 -2.31
N PRO A 88 12.34 1.77 -2.69
CA PRO A 88 11.45 1.62 -3.84
C PRO A 88 12.24 1.42 -5.15
N CYS A 89 11.86 0.41 -5.93
CA CYS A 89 12.46 0.15 -7.24
C CYS A 89 11.90 1.06 -8.35
N ARG A 90 10.72 1.64 -8.10
CA ARG A 90 9.99 2.54 -8.99
C ARG A 90 8.91 3.32 -8.22
N PRO A 91 8.28 4.36 -8.81
CA PRO A 91 7.07 4.95 -8.23
C PRO A 91 5.98 3.88 -8.00
N ALA A 92 5.27 3.97 -6.88
CA ALA A 92 4.16 3.09 -6.57
C ALA A 92 3.04 3.24 -7.60
N MET A 93 2.46 2.11 -8.03
CA MET A 93 1.24 2.10 -8.83
C MET A 93 0.04 2.08 -7.88
N LEU A 94 -0.93 2.98 -8.08
CA LEU A 94 -2.07 3.12 -7.19
C LEU A 94 -3.32 2.45 -7.76
N TRP A 95 -4.33 2.23 -6.92
CA TRP A 95 -5.59 1.55 -7.29
C TRP A 95 -6.33 2.17 -8.51
N PRO A 96 -6.24 3.49 -8.83
CA PRO A 96 -6.85 4.05 -10.04
C PRO A 96 -6.06 3.78 -11.31
N ASP A 97 -4.87 3.14 -11.22
CA ASP A 97 -4.06 2.81 -12.38
C ASP A 97 -4.72 1.70 -13.21
N ARG A 98 -4.84 1.93 -14.50
CA ARG A 98 -5.51 1.02 -15.43
C ARG A 98 -4.58 0.44 -16.49
N ARG A 99 -3.26 0.70 -16.39
CA ARG A 99 -2.32 0.22 -17.40
C ARG A 99 -2.29 -1.30 -17.54
N ALA A 100 -2.60 -2.01 -16.46
CA ALA A 100 -2.61 -3.47 -16.41
C ALA A 100 -3.92 -4.12 -16.87
N GLU A 101 -4.78 -3.42 -17.62
CA GLU A 101 -6.06 -3.95 -18.11
C GLU A 101 -5.87 -5.16 -19.04
N ALA A 102 -4.83 -5.15 -19.89
CA ALA A 102 -4.52 -6.27 -20.79
C ALA A 102 -4.07 -7.51 -20.01
N GLU A 103 -3.35 -7.34 -18.93
CA GLU A 103 -2.82 -8.41 -18.07
C GLU A 103 -3.92 -9.21 -17.38
N LEU A 104 -5.12 -8.65 -17.22
CA LEU A 104 -6.28 -9.37 -16.70
C LEU A 104 -6.65 -10.62 -17.51
N ALA A 105 -6.17 -10.74 -18.75
CA ALA A 105 -6.35 -11.97 -19.55
C ALA A 105 -5.89 -13.21 -18.78
N ALA A 106 -4.76 -13.14 -18.06
CA ALA A 106 -4.25 -14.27 -17.28
C ALA A 106 -5.24 -14.74 -16.18
N TRP A 107 -6.02 -13.85 -15.59
CA TRP A 107 -7.05 -14.20 -14.61
C TRP A 107 -8.39 -14.60 -15.26
N ARG A 108 -8.69 -14.09 -16.45
CA ARG A 108 -9.88 -14.50 -17.23
C ARG A 108 -9.76 -15.95 -17.73
N ASP A 109 -8.52 -16.41 -17.97
CA ASP A 109 -8.22 -17.79 -18.41
C ASP A 109 -8.27 -18.82 -17.28
N LEU A 110 -8.36 -18.39 -16.00
CA LEU A 110 -8.55 -19.26 -14.86
C LEU A 110 -9.90 -19.99 -14.93
N THR A 111 -9.94 -21.22 -14.43
CA THR A 111 -11.20 -21.98 -14.31
C THR A 111 -12.19 -21.23 -13.38
N PRO A 112 -13.51 -21.52 -13.49
CA PRO A 112 -14.49 -20.93 -12.58
C PRO A 112 -14.15 -21.14 -11.10
N ASP A 113 -13.69 -22.32 -10.71
CA ASP A 113 -13.31 -22.65 -9.34
C ASP A 113 -12.11 -21.83 -8.88
N GLN A 114 -11.08 -21.70 -9.71
CA GLN A 114 -9.91 -20.86 -9.39
C GLN A 114 -10.31 -19.39 -9.22
N ARG A 115 -11.18 -18.86 -10.09
CA ARG A 115 -11.68 -17.49 -9.95
C ARG A 115 -12.50 -17.28 -8.68
N LEU A 116 -13.32 -18.29 -8.32
CA LEU A 116 -14.10 -18.23 -7.09
C LEU A 116 -13.19 -18.14 -5.84
N ARG A 117 -12.04 -18.81 -5.88
CA ARG A 117 -11.07 -18.79 -4.76
C ARG A 117 -10.42 -17.41 -4.56
N LEU A 118 -10.36 -16.57 -5.58
CA LEU A 118 -9.86 -15.19 -5.45
C LEU A 118 -10.83 -14.28 -4.69
N ALA A 119 -12.13 -14.63 -4.65
CA ALA A 119 -13.21 -13.93 -3.94
C ALA A 119 -13.31 -12.41 -4.20
N ASN A 120 -12.77 -11.96 -5.35
CA ASN A 120 -12.71 -10.55 -5.74
C ASN A 120 -13.07 -10.35 -7.21
N PRO A 121 -13.61 -9.18 -7.60
CA PRO A 121 -13.77 -8.82 -8.99
C PRO A 121 -12.42 -8.63 -9.67
N LEU A 122 -12.32 -9.00 -10.95
CA LEU A 122 -11.10 -8.77 -11.73
C LEU A 122 -10.98 -7.29 -12.09
N THR A 123 -9.99 -6.60 -11.55
CA THR A 123 -9.69 -5.20 -11.85
C THR A 123 -8.21 -4.95 -11.99
N ALA A 124 -7.83 -4.09 -12.95
CA ALA A 124 -6.43 -3.75 -13.25
C ALA A 124 -5.72 -3.05 -12.09
N GLY A 125 -6.47 -2.38 -11.22
CA GLY A 125 -5.94 -1.63 -10.08
C GLY A 125 -5.50 -2.49 -8.88
N MET A 126 -5.55 -3.83 -8.98
CA MET A 126 -5.05 -4.72 -7.94
C MET A 126 -3.58 -5.11 -8.17
N ALA A 127 -2.89 -5.49 -7.10
CA ALA A 127 -1.45 -5.73 -7.11
C ALA A 127 -1.01 -6.84 -8.10
N GLY A 128 -1.78 -7.91 -8.25
CA GLY A 128 -1.47 -9.01 -9.16
C GLY A 128 -1.36 -8.58 -10.62
N PRO A 129 -2.39 -7.97 -11.24
CA PRO A 129 -2.30 -7.42 -12.59
C PRO A 129 -1.19 -6.39 -12.75
N MET A 130 -0.99 -5.49 -11.79
CA MET A 130 0.10 -4.51 -11.82
C MET A 130 1.47 -5.18 -11.82
N LEU A 131 1.67 -6.21 -10.97
CA LEU A 131 2.91 -6.98 -10.93
C LEU A 131 3.15 -7.71 -12.27
N LYS A 132 2.09 -8.27 -12.86
CA LYS A 132 2.17 -8.90 -14.18
C LYS A 132 2.53 -7.89 -15.27
N TRP A 133 2.00 -6.67 -15.19
CA TRP A 133 2.38 -5.59 -16.09
C TRP A 133 3.86 -5.24 -15.94
N VAL A 134 4.37 -5.08 -14.73
CA VAL A 134 5.81 -4.82 -14.49
C VAL A 134 6.66 -5.96 -15.05
N GLN A 135 6.24 -7.22 -14.86
CA GLN A 135 6.94 -8.38 -15.43
C GLN A 135 7.08 -8.27 -16.96
N ASN A 136 6.03 -7.82 -17.65
CA ASN A 136 5.98 -7.78 -19.11
C ASN A 136 6.68 -6.53 -19.69
N HIS A 137 6.67 -5.39 -18.97
CA HIS A 137 7.08 -4.10 -19.53
C HIS A 137 8.29 -3.46 -18.84
N GLU A 138 8.58 -3.85 -17.60
CA GLU A 138 9.71 -3.33 -16.80
C GLU A 138 10.49 -4.48 -16.13
N PRO A 139 10.96 -5.51 -16.87
CA PRO A 139 11.61 -6.69 -16.28
C PRO A 139 12.86 -6.33 -15.45
N ASP A 140 13.59 -5.27 -15.85
CA ASP A 140 14.75 -4.79 -15.09
C ASP A 140 14.37 -4.21 -13.72
N VAL A 141 13.18 -3.62 -13.59
CA VAL A 141 12.65 -3.18 -12.30
C VAL A 141 12.33 -4.39 -11.43
N LEU A 142 11.62 -5.37 -12.02
CA LEU A 142 11.25 -6.59 -11.31
C LEU A 142 12.48 -7.38 -10.84
N SER A 143 13.55 -7.43 -11.63
CA SER A 143 14.78 -8.16 -11.28
C SER A 143 15.50 -7.60 -10.03
N ARG A 144 15.28 -6.33 -9.70
CA ARG A 144 15.84 -5.69 -8.49
C ARG A 144 14.91 -5.82 -7.28
N ALA A 145 13.63 -6.09 -7.51
CA ALA A 145 12.66 -6.17 -6.44
C ALA A 145 12.81 -7.49 -5.67
N THR A 146 12.79 -7.41 -4.35
CA THR A 146 12.77 -8.56 -3.44
C THR A 146 11.43 -8.74 -2.76
N ALA A 147 10.59 -7.70 -2.74
CA ALA A 147 9.23 -7.78 -2.22
C ALA A 147 8.27 -6.85 -2.99
N ALA A 148 7.01 -7.26 -3.03
CA ALA A 148 5.87 -6.49 -3.50
C ALA A 148 4.97 -6.20 -2.30
N LEU A 149 4.75 -4.92 -1.98
CA LEU A 149 4.04 -4.47 -0.80
C LEU A 149 2.81 -3.64 -1.19
N GLN A 150 1.81 -3.64 -0.32
CA GLN A 150 0.75 -2.64 -0.34
C GLN A 150 1.28 -1.30 0.21
N PRO A 151 0.65 -0.16 -0.14
CA PRO A 151 1.12 1.15 0.33
C PRO A 151 1.30 1.27 1.84
N LYS A 152 0.31 0.81 2.64
CA LYS A 152 0.41 0.84 4.11
C LYS A 152 1.51 -0.09 4.65
N ASP A 153 1.72 -1.25 4.02
CA ASP A 153 2.76 -2.20 4.42
C ASP A 153 4.15 -1.64 4.14
N TYR A 154 4.32 -0.95 3.02
CA TYR A 154 5.53 -0.19 2.76
C TYR A 154 5.79 0.85 3.86
N LEU A 155 4.80 1.68 4.18
CA LEU A 155 4.95 2.71 5.20
C LEU A 155 5.28 2.12 6.58
N ARG A 156 4.69 0.96 6.92
CA ARG A 156 5.02 0.22 8.14
C ARG A 156 6.49 -0.19 8.18
N THR A 157 7.08 -0.64 7.05
CA THR A 157 8.52 -0.99 7.02
C THR A 157 9.41 0.22 7.29
N ARG A 158 8.99 1.42 6.87
CA ARG A 158 9.71 2.68 7.14
C ARG A 158 9.66 3.09 8.60
N LEU A 159 8.72 2.56 9.37
CA LEU A 159 8.64 2.69 10.84
C LEU A 159 9.36 1.54 11.58
N GLY A 160 10.11 0.71 10.88
CA GLY A 160 10.84 -0.42 11.47
C GLY A 160 10.03 -1.69 11.62
N GLY A 161 8.83 -1.77 11.05
CA GLY A 161 8.02 -2.97 11.02
C GLY A 161 8.54 -4.03 10.03
N PRO A 162 8.12 -5.30 10.17
CA PRO A 162 8.55 -6.38 9.29
C PRO A 162 7.94 -6.27 7.88
N ILE A 163 8.59 -6.90 6.89
CA ILE A 163 8.04 -7.09 5.54
C ILE A 163 7.03 -8.24 5.61
N VAL A 164 5.77 -7.91 5.81
CA VAL A 164 4.65 -8.86 5.83
C VAL A 164 3.40 -8.18 5.24
N ALA A 165 2.47 -8.95 4.71
CA ALA A 165 1.13 -8.51 4.37
C ALA A 165 0.15 -9.03 5.44
N GLU A 166 -0.99 -8.38 5.59
CA GLU A 166 -2.09 -8.90 6.38
C GLU A 166 -3.21 -9.42 5.47
N ARG A 167 -4.08 -10.27 6.01
CA ARG A 167 -5.03 -11.06 5.22
C ARG A 167 -6.05 -10.23 4.45
N SER A 168 -6.51 -9.08 4.97
CA SER A 168 -7.54 -8.28 4.31
C SER A 168 -6.99 -7.68 3.01
N ASP A 169 -5.80 -7.08 3.05
CA ASP A 169 -5.15 -6.56 1.85
C ASP A 169 -4.62 -7.67 0.92
N ALA A 170 -4.05 -8.75 1.48
CA ALA A 170 -3.58 -9.88 0.69
C ALA A 170 -4.72 -10.50 -0.13
N SER A 171 -5.91 -10.63 0.46
CA SER A 171 -7.11 -11.15 -0.21
C SER A 171 -7.50 -10.34 -1.45
N ALA A 172 -7.23 -9.03 -1.45
CA ALA A 172 -7.56 -8.11 -2.53
C ALA A 172 -6.44 -7.90 -3.56
N THR A 173 -5.46 -8.80 -3.62
CA THR A 173 -4.34 -8.71 -4.59
C THR A 173 -4.60 -9.44 -5.90
N LEU A 174 -5.56 -10.35 -5.97
CA LEU A 174 -5.73 -11.39 -7.00
C LEU A 174 -4.57 -12.40 -7.05
N LEU A 175 -3.79 -12.50 -5.98
CA LEU A 175 -2.69 -13.46 -5.81
C LEU A 175 -2.92 -14.40 -4.63
N TRP A 176 -3.98 -14.19 -3.85
CA TRP A 176 -4.28 -14.89 -2.62
C TRP A 176 -5.45 -15.85 -2.80
N ASP A 177 -5.27 -17.10 -2.37
CA ASP A 177 -6.36 -18.07 -2.28
C ASP A 177 -7.16 -17.83 -1.00
N VAL A 178 -8.24 -17.07 -1.08
CA VAL A 178 -9.00 -16.63 0.09
C VAL A 178 -9.54 -17.79 0.93
N PRO A 179 -10.18 -18.83 0.37
CA PRO A 179 -10.60 -20.00 1.14
C PRO A 179 -9.46 -20.84 1.69
N GLY A 180 -8.33 -20.89 0.99
CA GLY A 180 -7.15 -21.68 1.37
C GLY A 180 -6.19 -20.94 2.33
N ASP A 181 -6.40 -19.64 2.53
CA ASP A 181 -5.58 -18.78 3.38
C ASP A 181 -4.08 -18.75 2.97
N GLY A 182 -3.80 -18.59 1.62
CA GLY A 182 -2.43 -18.56 1.12
C GLY A 182 -2.30 -18.44 -0.39
#